data_404653fd668a985b92b8bb07a0dc3650
#
_entry.id   404653fd668a985b92b8bb07a0dc3650
#
_cell.length_a   1.000
_cell.length_b   1.000
_cell.length_c   1.000
_cell.angle_alpha   90.00
_cell.angle_beta   90.00
_cell.angle_gamma   90.00
#
_symmetry.space_group_name_H-M   'P 1'
#
loop_
_entity.id
_entity.type
_entity.pdbx_description
1 polymer ?
#
loop_
_entity_poly.entity_id
_entity_poly.type
_entity_poly.pdbx_seq_one_letter_code
_entity_poly.pdbx_strand_id
1 'polypeptide(L)'
;VLADRRFSALARRQNGTVTSASLPQQVWDRHVVHRDDNGNELLYVDLHLVHEVTSPQAFDGLRINGRRVRRPDLTVATEDHNVPTKDIHLPVSDPISAKQLDVMRKNAAEFGITLYKMGDAGQGIVHVIGPEQGRTLPGITIVCGDSHTATHGAFGALAFGIGTSEVEHVLATQTLPQSRPKWMSVSVDGVLPAGVTAKDIILAIIGRIGTGGGIGHVIEYRGSAIRALSMEGRMTVCNMSIEAGARAGLVAPDETTFAYLEGRAHAPRGKKWEAALDDWRTLCSDETAHFDKSVSLDAATITPHVTWGTNPAQVASIDAHVPSPDDFTDATARDTVARALDYMGLTAGTRIRDIAVDTVFIGSCTNSRIEDLRAAADVAKGRKVKVKRAMVVPGSHAVKQQAEREGLDRIFIDAGFDWREPGCSMCLAMNPDKLAPQERAASTSNRNFEGRQGRGGRTHLVSPAVAAATALTGHFATPKDLA
;
A
#
# COMPACT_ATOMS: atom_id res chain seq x y z
N VAL A 1 -23.99 -6.10 11.46
CA VAL A 1 -22.91 -7.09 11.71
C VAL A 1 -22.27 -6.88 13.10
N LEU A 2 -22.20 -5.65 13.60
CA LEU A 2 -21.64 -5.34 14.94
C LEU A 2 -22.59 -5.70 16.13
N ALA A 3 -23.86 -5.98 15.88
CA ALA A 3 -24.86 -6.20 16.93
C ALA A 3 -24.90 -7.64 17.51
N ASP A 4 -24.24 -8.62 16.87
CA ASP A 4 -24.29 -10.04 17.30
C ASP A 4 -23.03 -10.54 18.00
N ARG A 5 -22.06 -9.67 18.23
CA ARG A 5 -20.78 -10.05 18.89
C ARG A 5 -20.87 -10.05 20.43
N ARG A 6 -21.88 -10.70 21.02
CA ARG A 6 -21.88 -11.03 22.46
C ARG A 6 -20.87 -12.13 22.86
N PHE A 7 -20.10 -12.64 21.90
CA PHE A 7 -19.14 -13.74 22.16
C PHE A 7 -17.75 -13.30 22.66
N SER A 8 -17.36 -12.03 22.54
CA SER A 8 -15.99 -11.62 22.88
C SER A 8 -15.77 -11.22 24.35
N ALA A 9 -16.81 -10.95 25.11
CA ALA A 9 -16.68 -10.60 26.53
C ALA A 9 -16.49 -11.80 27.48
N LEU A 10 -16.81 -13.01 27.05
CA LEU A 10 -16.71 -14.22 27.84
C LEU A 10 -15.34 -14.92 27.81
N ALA A 11 -14.53 -14.67 26.76
CA ALA A 11 -13.20 -15.27 26.63
C ALA A 11 -12.14 -14.61 27.55
N ARG A 12 -12.38 -13.41 28.06
CA ARG A 12 -11.43 -12.68 28.93
C ARG A 12 -11.48 -13.05 30.40
N ARG A 13 -12.35 -14.00 30.84
CA ARG A 13 -12.51 -14.38 32.27
C ARG A 13 -12.03 -15.79 32.62
N GLN A 14 -11.34 -16.49 31.73
CA GLN A 14 -10.71 -17.77 32.06
C GLN A 14 -9.19 -17.64 31.96
N ASN A 15 -8.58 -17.49 33.08
CA ASN A 15 -7.18 -17.52 33.53
C ASN A 15 -6.62 -16.15 33.91
N GLY A 16 -6.48 -15.96 35.18
CA GLY A 16 -6.08 -14.78 35.95
C GLY A 16 -4.64 -14.26 35.77
N THR A 17 -4.20 -14.06 34.53
CA THR A 17 -3.06 -13.22 34.19
C THR A 17 -3.51 -12.28 33.07
N VAL A 18 -3.58 -10.98 33.38
CA VAL A 18 -3.68 -9.94 32.35
C VAL A 18 -2.38 -10.03 31.56
N THR A 19 -2.36 -10.82 30.49
CA THR A 19 -1.25 -10.81 29.55
C THR A 19 -1.37 -9.54 28.73
N SER A 20 -0.40 -8.70 28.89
CA SER A 20 -0.19 -7.47 28.14
C SER A 20 -0.12 -7.79 26.63
N ALA A 21 -1.19 -7.48 25.91
CA ALA A 21 -1.33 -7.86 24.50
C ALA A 21 -0.99 -6.70 23.57
N SER A 22 -0.23 -6.98 22.50
CA SER A 22 -0.01 -6.03 21.42
C SER A 22 -1.27 -5.85 20.56
N LEU A 23 -1.41 -4.71 19.87
CA LEU A 23 -2.53 -4.46 18.97
C LEU A 23 -2.73 -5.58 17.93
N PRO A 24 -1.70 -6.02 17.18
CA PRO A 24 -1.90 -7.09 16.21
C PRO A 24 -2.36 -8.39 16.87
N GLN A 25 -1.87 -8.71 18.08
CA GLN A 25 -2.34 -9.86 18.84
C GLN A 25 -3.82 -9.70 19.24
N GLN A 26 -4.24 -8.55 19.71
CA GLN A 26 -5.64 -8.29 20.08
C GLN A 26 -6.57 -8.47 18.89
N VAL A 27 -6.21 -7.95 17.72
CA VAL A 27 -7.02 -8.09 16.50
C VAL A 27 -7.04 -9.55 16.04
N TRP A 28 -5.89 -10.23 16.05
CA TRP A 28 -5.81 -11.66 15.73
C TRP A 28 -6.74 -12.50 16.61
N ASP A 29 -6.59 -12.39 17.94
CA ASP A 29 -7.33 -13.19 18.90
C ASP A 29 -8.86 -12.98 18.84
N ARG A 30 -9.29 -11.78 18.44
CA ARG A 30 -10.71 -11.46 18.21
C ARG A 30 -11.31 -12.20 17.01
N HIS A 31 -10.48 -12.71 16.09
CA HIS A 31 -10.93 -13.32 14.82
C HIS A 31 -10.68 -14.82 14.73
N VAL A 32 -10.00 -15.41 15.69
CA VAL A 32 -9.84 -16.87 15.77
C VAL A 32 -11.18 -17.50 16.08
N VAL A 33 -11.71 -18.30 15.15
CA VAL A 33 -12.97 -19.04 15.30
C VAL A 33 -12.75 -20.52 15.60
N HIS A 34 -11.57 -21.06 15.28
CA HIS A 34 -11.18 -22.43 15.57
C HIS A 34 -9.64 -22.54 15.61
N ARG A 35 -9.15 -23.50 16.39
CA ARG A 35 -7.73 -23.89 16.40
C ARG A 35 -7.67 -25.40 16.18
N ASP A 36 -6.88 -25.84 15.20
CA ASP A 36 -6.66 -27.26 14.96
C ASP A 36 -5.60 -27.85 15.88
N ASP A 37 -5.48 -29.19 15.90
CA ASP A 37 -4.52 -29.92 16.73
C ASP A 37 -3.06 -29.65 16.36
N ASN A 38 -2.80 -29.11 15.17
CA ASN A 38 -1.47 -28.73 14.68
C ASN A 38 -1.11 -27.28 15.04
N GLY A 39 -2.02 -26.55 15.70
CA GLY A 39 -1.83 -25.17 16.13
C GLY A 39 -2.14 -24.12 15.04
N ASN A 40 -2.67 -24.53 13.86
CA ASN A 40 -3.19 -23.54 12.91
C ASN A 40 -4.51 -22.97 13.42
N GLU A 41 -4.72 -21.70 13.15
CA GLU A 41 -5.90 -20.96 13.59
C GLU A 41 -6.75 -20.56 12.39
N LEU A 42 -8.04 -20.83 12.46
CA LEU A 42 -9.01 -20.43 11.47
C LEU A 42 -9.49 -19.02 11.81
N LEU A 43 -9.13 -18.04 10.98
CA LEU A 43 -9.53 -16.64 11.15
C LEU A 43 -10.82 -16.35 10.40
N TYR A 44 -11.74 -15.65 11.03
CA TYR A 44 -12.88 -15.03 10.34
C TYR A 44 -12.40 -13.81 9.54
N VAL A 45 -12.91 -13.61 8.34
CA VAL A 45 -12.58 -12.47 7.46
C VAL A 45 -13.77 -11.51 7.43
N ASP A 46 -13.58 -10.25 7.86
CA ASP A 46 -14.65 -9.24 7.89
C ASP A 46 -14.86 -8.58 6.53
N LEU A 47 -13.81 -8.42 5.73
CA LEU A 47 -13.89 -7.81 4.41
C LEU A 47 -12.98 -8.55 3.43
N HIS A 48 -13.54 -9.00 2.32
CA HIS A 48 -12.80 -9.58 1.21
C HIS A 48 -12.82 -8.61 0.03
N LEU A 49 -11.64 -8.09 -0.33
CA LEU A 49 -11.45 -7.25 -1.50
C LEU A 49 -10.97 -8.10 -2.67
N VAL A 50 -11.53 -7.87 -3.85
CA VAL A 50 -11.27 -8.70 -5.03
C VAL A 50 -10.97 -7.81 -6.24
N HIS A 51 -10.06 -8.25 -7.09
CA HIS A 51 -9.76 -7.60 -8.37
C HIS A 51 -9.58 -8.65 -9.49
N GLU A 52 -9.48 -8.19 -10.73
CA GLU A 52 -9.57 -9.02 -11.91
C GLU A 52 -8.39 -9.98 -12.14
N VAL A 53 -7.23 -9.73 -11.52
CA VAL A 53 -6.01 -10.50 -11.81
C VAL A 53 -5.97 -11.84 -11.09
N THR A 54 -6.32 -11.87 -9.80
CA THR A 54 -6.15 -13.05 -8.92
C THR A 54 -7.44 -13.82 -8.67
N SER A 55 -8.57 -13.36 -9.19
CA SER A 55 -9.88 -13.94 -8.89
C SER A 55 -10.44 -14.94 -9.91
N PRO A 56 -10.07 -14.96 -11.20
CA PRO A 56 -10.73 -15.84 -12.19
C PRO A 56 -10.76 -17.31 -11.79
N GLN A 57 -9.58 -17.88 -11.42
CA GLN A 57 -9.47 -19.28 -11.05
C GLN A 57 -10.18 -19.61 -9.73
N ALA A 58 -10.26 -18.63 -8.79
CA ALA A 58 -10.99 -18.81 -7.54
C ALA A 58 -12.49 -19.01 -7.79
N PHE A 59 -13.09 -18.22 -8.71
CA PHE A 59 -14.48 -18.39 -9.09
C PHE A 59 -14.74 -19.68 -9.88
N ASP A 60 -13.80 -20.11 -10.72
CA ASP A 60 -13.87 -21.40 -11.40
C ASP A 60 -13.86 -22.56 -10.41
N GLY A 61 -13.01 -22.48 -9.37
CA GLY A 61 -12.99 -23.45 -8.28
C GLY A 61 -14.33 -23.55 -7.54
N LEU A 62 -15.00 -22.39 -7.27
CA LEU A 62 -16.35 -22.40 -6.69
C LEU A 62 -17.36 -23.14 -7.58
N ARG A 63 -17.35 -22.91 -8.90
CA ARG A 63 -18.25 -23.59 -9.86
C ARG A 63 -18.01 -25.10 -9.89
N ILE A 64 -16.76 -25.52 -10.02
CA ILE A 64 -16.37 -26.94 -10.07
C ILE A 64 -16.85 -27.67 -8.81
N ASN A 65 -16.76 -27.02 -7.65
CA ASN A 65 -17.15 -27.57 -6.37
C ASN A 65 -18.63 -27.33 -5.99
N GLY A 66 -19.44 -26.74 -6.88
CA GLY A 66 -20.84 -26.42 -6.63
C GLY A 66 -21.07 -25.45 -5.45
N ARG A 67 -20.09 -24.59 -5.16
CA ARG A 67 -20.11 -23.66 -4.03
C ARG A 67 -20.59 -22.27 -4.45
N ARG A 68 -21.17 -21.55 -3.50
CA ARG A 68 -21.55 -20.14 -3.65
C ARG A 68 -20.62 -19.26 -2.82
N VAL A 69 -20.59 -17.98 -3.14
CA VAL A 69 -19.94 -16.99 -2.25
C VAL A 69 -20.73 -16.90 -0.95
N ARG A 70 -20.04 -17.13 0.16
CA ARG A 70 -20.65 -17.22 1.50
C ARG A 70 -21.22 -15.89 1.97
N ARG A 71 -20.49 -14.78 1.74
CA ARG A 71 -20.85 -13.43 2.19
C ARG A 71 -20.60 -12.42 1.08
N PRO A 72 -21.46 -12.38 0.04
CA PRO A 72 -21.32 -11.39 -1.02
C PRO A 72 -21.44 -9.94 -0.51
N ASP A 73 -22.12 -9.72 0.61
CA ASP A 73 -22.24 -8.44 1.30
C ASP A 73 -20.93 -7.96 1.98
N LEU A 74 -19.99 -8.87 2.25
CA LEU A 74 -18.65 -8.60 2.78
C LEU A 74 -17.56 -8.74 1.71
N THR A 75 -17.95 -8.92 0.45
CA THR A 75 -17.03 -9.05 -0.69
C THR A 75 -17.23 -7.88 -1.63
N VAL A 76 -16.16 -7.17 -1.93
CA VAL A 76 -16.19 -5.99 -2.83
C VAL A 76 -15.14 -6.14 -3.89
N ALA A 77 -15.54 -5.92 -5.13
CA ALA A 77 -14.69 -6.05 -6.30
C ALA A 77 -14.47 -4.70 -6.99
N THR A 78 -13.32 -4.52 -7.62
CA THR A 78 -13.01 -3.37 -8.47
C THR A 78 -12.12 -3.77 -9.65
N GLU A 79 -12.25 -3.05 -10.75
CA GLU A 79 -11.34 -3.14 -11.91
C GLU A 79 -10.26 -2.08 -11.74
N ASP A 80 -8.98 -2.49 -11.55
CA ASP A 80 -7.91 -1.54 -11.23
C ASP A 80 -6.53 -1.86 -11.85
N HIS A 81 -6.20 -3.12 -12.10
CA HIS A 81 -4.88 -3.53 -12.58
C HIS A 81 -4.76 -3.52 -14.11
N ASN A 82 -5.74 -4.05 -14.83
CA ASN A 82 -5.74 -4.20 -16.28
C ASN A 82 -6.41 -3.05 -17.02
N VAL A 83 -6.90 -2.06 -16.29
CA VAL A 83 -7.57 -0.90 -16.87
C VAL A 83 -6.57 0.07 -17.49
N PRO A 84 -6.82 0.58 -18.72
CA PRO A 84 -6.05 1.69 -19.27
C PRO A 84 -6.33 2.97 -18.48
N THR A 85 -5.37 3.90 -18.49
CA THR A 85 -5.50 5.22 -17.87
C THR A 85 -5.70 6.36 -18.87
N LYS A 86 -5.82 6.01 -20.15
CA LYS A 86 -6.22 6.90 -21.25
C LYS A 86 -7.31 6.23 -22.07
N ASP A 87 -8.15 7.04 -22.68
CA ASP A 87 -9.17 6.58 -23.64
C ASP A 87 -10.05 5.45 -23.13
N ILE A 88 -10.42 5.52 -21.85
CA ILE A 88 -11.17 4.45 -21.13
C ILE A 88 -12.53 4.14 -21.76
N HIS A 89 -13.04 5.03 -22.64
CA HIS A 89 -14.26 4.81 -23.41
C HIS A 89 -14.06 3.88 -24.62
N LEU A 90 -12.81 3.61 -25.01
CA LEU A 90 -12.48 2.66 -26.08
C LEU A 90 -12.34 1.23 -25.53
N PRO A 91 -12.51 0.20 -26.40
CA PRO A 91 -12.22 -1.17 -26.00
C PRO A 91 -10.77 -1.33 -25.53
N VAL A 92 -10.59 -2.13 -24.48
CA VAL A 92 -9.25 -2.47 -23.97
C VAL A 92 -8.47 -3.22 -25.06
N SER A 93 -7.35 -2.65 -25.48
CA SER A 93 -6.59 -3.13 -26.64
C SER A 93 -5.85 -4.45 -26.39
N ASP A 94 -5.40 -4.70 -25.16
CA ASP A 94 -4.76 -5.97 -24.79
C ASP A 94 -5.84 -7.05 -24.59
N PRO A 95 -5.81 -8.15 -25.36
CA PRO A 95 -6.86 -9.16 -25.32
C PRO A 95 -6.89 -9.96 -24.00
N ILE A 96 -5.76 -10.09 -23.30
CA ILE A 96 -5.68 -10.77 -22.01
C ILE A 96 -6.34 -9.89 -20.94
N SER A 97 -5.98 -8.62 -20.88
CA SER A 97 -6.59 -7.65 -19.99
C SER A 97 -8.10 -7.52 -20.22
N ALA A 98 -8.52 -7.40 -21.48
CA ALA A 98 -9.94 -7.34 -21.84
C ALA A 98 -10.69 -8.59 -21.37
N LYS A 99 -10.09 -9.78 -21.53
CA LYS A 99 -10.70 -11.05 -21.08
C LYS A 99 -10.81 -11.12 -19.56
N GLN A 100 -9.79 -10.70 -18.82
CA GLN A 100 -9.82 -10.72 -17.35
C GLN A 100 -10.91 -9.79 -16.80
N LEU A 101 -11.06 -8.59 -17.36
CA LEU A 101 -12.15 -7.66 -17.01
C LEU A 101 -13.53 -8.25 -17.33
N ASP A 102 -13.71 -8.86 -18.51
CA ASP A 102 -14.98 -9.52 -18.89
C ASP A 102 -15.34 -10.67 -17.93
N VAL A 103 -14.37 -11.51 -17.59
CA VAL A 103 -14.55 -12.62 -16.64
C VAL A 103 -14.92 -12.10 -15.26
N MET A 104 -14.26 -11.02 -14.80
CA MET A 104 -14.58 -10.40 -13.52
C MET A 104 -16.03 -9.89 -13.47
N ARG A 105 -16.48 -9.23 -14.53
CA ARG A 105 -17.86 -8.72 -14.65
C ARG A 105 -18.88 -9.86 -14.59
N LYS A 106 -18.61 -10.97 -15.29
CA LYS A 106 -19.46 -12.17 -15.29
C LYS A 106 -19.49 -12.81 -13.90
N ASN A 107 -18.35 -12.97 -13.27
CA ASN A 107 -18.23 -13.55 -11.93
C ASN A 107 -18.99 -12.70 -10.89
N ALA A 108 -18.80 -11.38 -10.90
CA ALA A 108 -19.48 -10.50 -9.96
C ALA A 108 -21.02 -10.57 -10.13
N ALA A 109 -21.52 -10.59 -11.35
CA ALA A 109 -22.95 -10.73 -11.63
C ALA A 109 -23.51 -12.09 -11.19
N GLU A 110 -22.81 -13.19 -11.49
CA GLU A 110 -23.21 -14.55 -11.15
C GLU A 110 -23.29 -14.78 -9.63
N PHE A 111 -22.28 -14.31 -8.91
CA PHE A 111 -22.15 -14.54 -7.46
C PHE A 111 -22.73 -13.40 -6.60
N GLY A 112 -23.34 -12.37 -7.20
CA GLY A 112 -23.99 -11.28 -6.49
C GLY A 112 -23.06 -10.35 -5.73
N ILE A 113 -21.82 -10.17 -6.23
CA ILE A 113 -20.80 -9.34 -5.61
C ILE A 113 -20.88 -7.91 -6.15
N THR A 114 -20.75 -6.92 -5.28
CA THR A 114 -20.59 -5.52 -5.69
C THR A 114 -19.31 -5.32 -6.47
N LEU A 115 -19.41 -4.85 -7.72
CA LEU A 115 -18.27 -4.56 -8.59
C LEU A 115 -18.29 -3.09 -9.02
N TYR A 116 -17.17 -2.41 -8.81
CA TYR A 116 -16.89 -1.09 -9.39
C TYR A 116 -16.09 -1.27 -10.68
N LYS A 117 -16.72 -1.01 -11.81
CA LYS A 117 -16.13 -1.14 -13.14
C LYS A 117 -15.35 0.10 -13.51
N MET A 118 -14.43 -0.03 -14.46
CA MET A 118 -13.73 1.09 -15.08
C MET A 118 -14.73 2.18 -15.52
N GLY A 119 -14.53 3.41 -15.04
CA GLY A 119 -15.40 4.56 -15.28
C GLY A 119 -16.54 4.75 -14.28
N ASP A 120 -16.81 3.80 -13.39
CA ASP A 120 -17.81 3.97 -12.32
C ASP A 120 -17.31 4.99 -11.28
N ALA A 121 -18.23 5.75 -10.69
CA ALA A 121 -17.90 6.75 -9.65
C ALA A 121 -17.20 6.16 -8.40
N GLY A 122 -17.43 4.89 -8.10
CA GLY A 122 -16.78 4.18 -6.99
C GLY A 122 -15.53 3.40 -7.39
N GLN A 123 -15.12 3.46 -8.67
CA GLN A 123 -13.95 2.73 -9.18
C GLN A 123 -12.64 3.38 -8.72
N GLY A 124 -11.66 2.55 -8.49
CA GLY A 124 -10.31 2.92 -8.16
C GLY A 124 -9.48 1.73 -7.71
N ILE A 125 -8.24 2.00 -7.37
CA ILE A 125 -7.32 0.99 -6.84
C ILE A 125 -7.93 0.37 -5.59
N VAL A 126 -7.95 -0.96 -5.51
CA VAL A 126 -8.60 -1.73 -4.45
C VAL A 126 -8.24 -1.26 -3.03
N HIS A 127 -6.97 -0.88 -2.81
CA HIS A 127 -6.49 -0.39 -1.51
C HIS A 127 -6.71 1.12 -1.28
N VAL A 128 -7.28 1.83 -2.25
CA VAL A 128 -7.73 3.21 -2.12
C VAL A 128 -9.22 3.27 -1.82
N ILE A 129 -10.04 2.51 -2.57
CA ILE A 129 -11.49 2.55 -2.41
C ILE A 129 -12.00 2.02 -1.06
N GLY A 130 -11.34 1.00 -0.48
CA GLY A 130 -11.71 0.45 0.83
C GLY A 130 -11.70 1.51 1.94
N PRO A 131 -10.57 2.19 2.18
CA PRO A 131 -10.48 3.34 3.09
C PRO A 131 -11.42 4.49 2.72
N GLU A 132 -11.39 4.91 1.47
CA GLU A 132 -12.14 6.07 0.98
C GLU A 132 -13.65 5.93 1.18
N GLN A 133 -14.19 4.73 0.99
CA GLN A 133 -15.60 4.44 1.19
C GLN A 133 -15.97 4.17 2.65
N GLY A 134 -15.01 4.11 3.58
CA GLY A 134 -15.24 3.78 4.99
C GLY A 134 -15.56 2.29 5.20
N ARG A 135 -15.08 1.40 4.32
CA ARG A 135 -15.18 -0.06 4.47
C ARG A 135 -14.07 -0.63 5.32
N THR A 136 -12.91 0.03 5.31
CA THR A 136 -11.77 -0.28 6.19
C THR A 136 -12.02 0.33 7.55
N LEU A 137 -12.25 -0.50 8.56
CA LEU A 137 -12.57 -0.08 9.92
C LEU A 137 -11.51 -0.59 10.91
N PRO A 138 -11.31 0.08 12.05
CA PRO A 138 -10.43 -0.43 13.10
C PRO A 138 -10.84 -1.81 13.62
N GLY A 139 -9.84 -2.65 13.88
CA GLY A 139 -10.01 -3.94 14.53
C GLY A 139 -10.67 -5.04 13.70
N ILE A 140 -10.83 -4.86 12.38
CA ILE A 140 -11.35 -5.89 11.46
C ILE A 140 -10.22 -6.64 10.77
N THR A 141 -10.54 -7.79 10.17
CA THR A 141 -9.66 -8.53 9.27
C THR A 141 -10.02 -8.26 7.82
N ILE A 142 -9.02 -7.99 6.99
CA ILE A 142 -9.20 -7.70 5.56
C ILE A 142 -8.23 -8.57 4.74
N VAL A 143 -8.74 -9.21 3.70
CA VAL A 143 -7.90 -9.95 2.76
C VAL A 143 -8.18 -9.54 1.31
N CYS A 144 -7.17 -9.70 0.46
CA CYS A 144 -7.24 -9.46 -0.98
C CYS A 144 -6.18 -10.32 -1.68
N GLY A 145 -6.41 -10.64 -2.93
CA GLY A 145 -5.41 -11.30 -3.79
C GLY A 145 -4.24 -10.40 -4.20
N ASP A 146 -3.97 -9.33 -3.47
CA ASP A 146 -2.86 -8.39 -3.67
C ASP A 146 -2.05 -8.21 -2.38
N SER A 147 -0.72 -8.22 -2.53
CA SER A 147 0.22 -8.14 -1.39
C SER A 147 0.14 -6.81 -0.63
N HIS A 148 -0.28 -5.70 -1.26
CA HIS A 148 -0.39 -4.39 -0.62
C HIS A 148 -1.69 -4.21 0.19
N THR A 149 -2.41 -5.27 0.45
CA THR A 149 -3.55 -5.30 1.41
C THR A 149 -3.15 -4.78 2.79
N ALA A 150 -1.86 -4.88 3.15
CA ALA A 150 -1.31 -4.29 4.36
C ALA A 150 -1.61 -2.78 4.51
N THR A 151 -1.92 -2.05 3.43
CA THR A 151 -2.35 -0.63 3.45
C THR A 151 -3.45 -0.37 4.48
N HIS A 152 -4.41 -1.30 4.60
CA HIS A 152 -5.56 -1.16 5.49
C HIS A 152 -5.19 -1.21 6.98
N GLY A 153 -3.99 -1.71 7.30
CA GLY A 153 -3.46 -1.70 8.66
C GLY A 153 -3.25 -0.30 9.24
N ALA A 154 -3.21 0.74 8.42
CA ALA A 154 -3.20 2.13 8.84
C ALA A 154 -4.38 2.51 9.75
N PHE A 155 -5.46 1.75 9.69
CA PHE A 155 -6.67 1.89 10.49
C PHE A 155 -6.70 0.99 11.73
N GLY A 156 -5.63 0.24 12.01
CA GLY A 156 -5.63 -0.79 13.04
C GLY A 156 -6.38 -2.07 12.63
N ALA A 157 -6.56 -2.29 11.33
CA ALA A 157 -7.09 -3.54 10.79
C ALA A 157 -5.96 -4.56 10.59
N LEU A 158 -6.22 -5.84 10.79
CA LEU A 158 -5.32 -6.90 10.41
C LEU A 158 -5.56 -7.25 8.95
N ALA A 159 -4.71 -6.73 8.07
CA ALA A 159 -4.92 -6.79 6.63
C ALA A 159 -3.69 -7.37 5.91
N PHE A 160 -3.91 -8.36 5.06
CA PHE A 160 -2.81 -9.03 4.35
C PHE A 160 -3.24 -9.66 3.03
N GLY A 161 -2.25 -9.79 2.13
CA GLY A 161 -2.41 -10.44 0.84
C GLY A 161 -2.53 -11.96 0.95
N ILE A 162 -3.34 -12.56 0.06
CA ILE A 162 -3.60 -14.00 -0.01
C ILE A 162 -3.44 -14.53 -1.42
N GLY A 163 -3.10 -15.81 -1.55
CA GLY A 163 -2.99 -16.48 -2.84
C GLY A 163 -4.35 -16.84 -3.45
N THR A 164 -4.38 -17.16 -4.75
CA THR A 164 -5.62 -17.47 -5.49
C THR A 164 -6.44 -18.60 -4.86
N SER A 165 -5.79 -19.67 -4.35
CA SER A 165 -6.48 -20.77 -3.65
C SER A 165 -7.11 -20.31 -2.34
N GLU A 166 -6.46 -19.38 -1.64
CA GLU A 166 -6.99 -18.78 -0.42
C GLU A 166 -8.15 -17.83 -0.74
N VAL A 167 -8.11 -17.12 -1.90
CA VAL A 167 -9.25 -16.33 -2.39
C VAL A 167 -10.48 -17.23 -2.57
N GLU A 168 -10.37 -18.40 -3.22
CA GLU A 168 -11.46 -19.37 -3.34
C GLU A 168 -11.97 -19.79 -1.97
N HIS A 169 -11.06 -20.13 -1.05
CA HIS A 169 -11.42 -20.57 0.30
C HIS A 169 -12.23 -19.49 1.05
N VAL A 170 -11.77 -18.23 1.01
CA VAL A 170 -12.47 -17.12 1.68
C VAL A 170 -13.81 -16.83 1.03
N LEU A 171 -13.90 -16.86 -0.30
CA LEU A 171 -15.19 -16.71 -1.00
C LEU A 171 -16.20 -17.78 -0.55
N ALA A 172 -15.75 -19.05 -0.40
CA ALA A 172 -16.60 -20.18 -0.02
C ALA A 172 -17.00 -20.18 1.47
N THR A 173 -16.12 -19.73 2.38
CA THR A 173 -16.26 -19.96 3.82
C THR A 173 -16.30 -18.70 4.67
N GLN A 174 -15.79 -17.58 4.17
CA GLN A 174 -15.53 -16.33 4.90
C GLN A 174 -14.51 -16.52 6.04
N THR A 175 -13.68 -17.52 5.95
CA THR A 175 -12.63 -17.84 6.93
C THR A 175 -11.33 -18.16 6.20
N LEU A 176 -10.21 -18.15 6.93
CA LEU A 176 -8.91 -18.48 6.39
C LEU A 176 -8.03 -19.19 7.43
N PRO A 177 -7.53 -20.41 7.17
CA PRO A 177 -6.58 -21.07 8.06
C PRO A 177 -5.21 -20.39 7.95
N GLN A 178 -4.64 -20.02 9.08
CA GLN A 178 -3.34 -19.34 9.16
C GLN A 178 -2.55 -19.84 10.38
N SER A 179 -1.23 -19.93 10.20
CA SER A 179 -0.32 -20.06 11.33
C SER A 179 -0.12 -18.71 12.02
N ARG A 180 -0.11 -18.70 13.34
CA ARG A 180 0.09 -17.46 14.12
C ARG A 180 1.44 -16.84 13.81
N PRO A 181 1.50 -15.58 13.38
CA PRO A 181 2.76 -14.87 13.14
C PRO A 181 3.40 -14.41 14.45
N LYS A 182 4.65 -14.01 14.38
CA LYS A 182 5.33 -13.26 15.43
C LYS A 182 4.96 -11.78 15.36
N TRP A 183 5.18 -11.07 16.46
CA TRP A 183 4.87 -9.66 16.60
C TRP A 183 6.14 -8.82 16.59
N MET A 184 6.16 -7.79 15.74
CA MET A 184 7.31 -6.89 15.63
C MET A 184 6.87 -5.45 15.90
N SER A 185 7.63 -4.72 16.69
CA SER A 185 7.46 -3.28 16.91
C SER A 185 8.48 -2.51 16.10
N VAL A 186 8.02 -1.48 15.37
CA VAL A 186 8.89 -0.47 14.74
C VAL A 186 8.47 0.90 15.26
N SER A 187 9.32 1.50 16.09
CA SER A 187 9.08 2.83 16.66
C SER A 187 9.87 3.89 15.92
N VAL A 188 9.19 4.97 15.51
CA VAL A 188 9.84 6.16 14.95
C VAL A 188 9.45 7.35 15.83
N ASP A 189 10.40 7.86 16.56
CA ASP A 189 10.18 8.94 17.52
C ASP A 189 10.91 10.21 17.12
N GLY A 190 10.39 11.35 17.57
CA GLY A 190 10.92 12.68 17.26
C GLY A 190 10.07 13.42 16.23
N VAL A 191 10.64 14.48 15.67
CA VAL A 191 10.00 15.35 14.67
C VAL A 191 10.70 15.16 13.33
N LEU A 192 9.93 14.94 12.28
CA LEU A 192 10.47 14.82 10.92
C LEU A 192 11.04 16.15 10.44
N PRO A 193 12.21 16.13 9.79
CA PRO A 193 12.73 17.32 9.11
C PRO A 193 11.80 17.80 7.99
N ALA A 194 11.82 19.09 7.71
CA ALA A 194 11.00 19.67 6.63
C ALA A 194 11.37 19.04 5.27
N GLY A 195 10.35 18.58 4.55
CA GLY A 195 10.47 17.91 3.26
C GLY A 195 10.63 16.39 3.34
N VAL A 196 10.67 15.81 4.54
CA VAL A 196 10.61 14.36 4.77
C VAL A 196 9.16 13.94 4.92
N THR A 197 8.80 12.82 4.29
CA THR A 197 7.43 12.31 4.21
C THR A 197 7.32 10.89 4.77
N ALA A 198 6.11 10.36 4.85
CA ALA A 198 5.84 8.97 5.22
C ALA A 198 6.55 7.95 4.30
N LYS A 199 6.74 8.30 3.01
CA LYS A 199 7.49 7.47 2.07
C LYS A 199 8.96 7.34 2.48
N ASP A 200 9.55 8.43 2.94
CA ASP A 200 10.95 8.43 3.40
C ASP A 200 11.10 7.64 4.69
N ILE A 201 10.12 7.70 5.60
CA ILE A 201 10.09 6.86 6.81
C ILE A 201 10.13 5.39 6.44
N ILE A 202 9.23 4.93 5.60
CA ILE A 202 9.17 3.49 5.29
C ILE A 202 10.37 3.03 4.47
N LEU A 203 10.91 3.86 3.58
CA LEU A 203 12.15 3.56 2.87
C LEU A 203 13.34 3.47 3.84
N ALA A 204 13.44 4.38 4.82
CA ALA A 204 14.47 4.31 5.87
C ALA A 204 14.35 3.04 6.72
N ILE A 205 13.11 2.65 7.09
CA ILE A 205 12.86 1.40 7.82
C ILE A 205 13.33 0.20 6.99
N ILE A 206 12.92 0.11 5.72
CA ILE A 206 13.30 -1.01 4.84
C ILE A 206 14.81 -1.03 4.60
N GLY A 207 15.43 0.13 4.41
CA GLY A 207 16.88 0.25 4.32
C GLY A 207 17.60 -0.26 5.57
N ARG A 208 17.02 -0.03 6.75
CA ARG A 208 17.59 -0.45 8.06
C ARG A 208 17.45 -1.93 8.33
N ILE A 209 16.29 -2.55 8.01
CA ILE A 209 16.01 -3.95 8.37
C ILE A 209 16.13 -4.93 7.20
N GLY A 210 16.26 -4.41 5.97
CA GLY A 210 16.31 -5.20 4.75
C GLY A 210 14.93 -5.71 4.29
N THR A 211 14.87 -6.27 3.08
CA THR A 211 13.65 -6.87 2.50
C THR A 211 13.16 -8.13 3.22
N GLY A 212 13.98 -8.71 4.08
CA GLY A 212 13.65 -9.91 4.87
C GLY A 212 13.45 -9.65 6.36
N GLY A 213 13.64 -8.40 6.82
CA GLY A 213 13.66 -8.08 8.25
C GLY A 213 12.38 -8.35 9.01
N GLY A 214 11.24 -8.35 8.31
CA GLY A 214 9.91 -8.62 8.84
C GLY A 214 9.34 -10.01 8.53
N ILE A 215 10.12 -10.92 7.92
CA ILE A 215 9.63 -12.26 7.57
C ILE A 215 9.06 -12.98 8.81
N GLY A 216 7.86 -13.53 8.67
CA GLY A 216 7.13 -14.25 9.73
C GLY A 216 6.51 -13.33 10.79
N HIS A 217 6.57 -12.01 10.62
CA HIS A 217 6.04 -11.04 11.57
C HIS A 217 4.88 -10.23 11.00
N VAL A 218 4.04 -9.74 11.91
CA VAL A 218 3.16 -8.60 11.71
C VAL A 218 3.80 -7.42 12.44
N ILE A 219 3.96 -6.28 11.75
CA ILE A 219 4.61 -5.08 12.30
C ILE A 219 3.55 -4.15 12.90
N GLU A 220 3.78 -3.68 14.11
CA GLU A 220 3.11 -2.51 14.66
C GLU A 220 4.02 -1.30 14.56
N TYR A 221 3.61 -0.30 13.77
CA TYR A 221 4.32 0.98 13.67
C TYR A 221 3.87 1.90 14.79
N ARG A 222 4.83 2.43 15.54
CA ARG A 222 4.64 3.20 16.78
C ARG A 222 5.54 4.44 16.79
N GLY A 223 5.42 5.21 17.85
CA GLY A 223 6.26 6.38 18.09
C GLY A 223 5.55 7.70 17.73
N SER A 224 6.14 8.80 18.19
CA SER A 224 5.55 10.13 18.04
C SER A 224 5.46 10.57 16.58
N ALA A 225 6.44 10.24 15.76
CA ALA A 225 6.43 10.58 14.34
C ALA A 225 5.34 9.82 13.57
N ILE A 226 5.08 8.53 13.92
CA ILE A 226 4.01 7.75 13.30
C ILE A 226 2.63 8.29 13.69
N ARG A 227 2.43 8.65 14.97
CA ARG A 227 1.16 9.24 15.43
C ARG A 227 0.87 10.59 14.79
N ALA A 228 1.91 11.36 14.49
CA ALA A 228 1.77 12.67 13.85
C ALA A 228 1.44 12.59 12.34
N LEU A 229 1.52 11.41 11.71
CA LEU A 229 1.16 11.22 10.31
C LEU A 229 -0.35 11.38 10.10
N SER A 230 -0.71 11.95 8.95
CA SER A 230 -2.05 11.84 8.38
C SER A 230 -2.43 10.38 8.09
N MET A 231 -3.70 10.11 7.81
CA MET A 231 -4.12 8.77 7.41
C MET A 231 -3.45 8.32 6.11
N GLU A 232 -3.28 9.22 5.16
CA GLU A 232 -2.57 8.98 3.90
C GLU A 232 -1.12 8.58 4.16
N GLY A 233 -0.44 9.27 5.07
CA GLY A 233 0.92 8.93 5.49
C GLY A 233 1.00 7.56 6.18
N ARG A 234 0.05 7.24 7.08
CA ARG A 234 -0.03 5.91 7.71
C ARG A 234 -0.30 4.80 6.70
N MET A 235 -1.18 5.06 5.71
CA MET A 235 -1.43 4.13 4.62
C MET A 235 -0.17 3.88 3.78
N THR A 236 0.64 4.91 3.52
CA THR A 236 1.93 4.77 2.83
C THR A 236 2.90 3.87 3.60
N VAL A 237 3.03 4.07 4.91
CA VAL A 237 3.90 3.24 5.76
C VAL A 237 3.42 1.78 5.78
N CYS A 238 2.14 1.54 6.05
CA CYS A 238 1.57 0.20 6.11
C CYS A 238 1.59 -0.50 4.75
N ASN A 239 1.37 0.22 3.65
CA ASN A 239 1.41 -0.31 2.28
C ASN A 239 2.73 -1.04 2.00
N MET A 240 3.85 -0.45 2.39
CA MET A 240 5.19 -0.99 2.11
C MET A 240 5.73 -1.95 3.18
N SER A 241 4.92 -2.42 4.12
CA SER A 241 5.32 -3.43 5.09
C SER A 241 5.76 -4.74 4.43
N ILE A 242 5.10 -5.09 3.32
CA ILE A 242 5.42 -6.30 2.55
C ILE A 242 6.82 -6.23 1.90
N GLU A 243 7.30 -5.04 1.58
CA GLU A 243 8.66 -4.83 1.05
C GLU A 243 9.75 -5.06 2.09
N ALA A 244 9.40 -5.01 3.38
CA ALA A 244 10.25 -5.46 4.49
C ALA A 244 10.10 -6.97 4.78
N GLY A 245 9.27 -7.69 4.01
CA GLY A 245 8.97 -9.10 4.19
C GLY A 245 7.90 -9.40 5.25
N ALA A 246 7.27 -8.40 5.83
CA ALA A 246 6.26 -8.59 6.85
C ALA A 246 4.94 -9.11 6.27
N ARG A 247 4.18 -9.88 7.07
CA ARG A 247 2.84 -10.37 6.69
C ARG A 247 1.82 -9.24 6.60
N ALA A 248 1.90 -8.28 7.53
CA ALA A 248 1.05 -7.10 7.62
C ALA A 248 1.78 -6.00 8.39
N GLY A 249 1.25 -4.78 8.35
CA GLY A 249 1.69 -3.66 9.17
C GLY A 249 0.47 -2.92 9.70
N LEU A 250 0.48 -2.54 10.98
CA LEU A 250 -0.62 -1.85 11.63
C LEU A 250 -0.13 -0.56 12.30
N VAL A 251 -1.03 0.41 12.38
CA VAL A 251 -0.93 1.60 13.25
C VAL A 251 -2.15 1.58 14.18
N ALA A 252 -1.95 1.82 15.46
CA ALA A 252 -3.07 1.92 16.41
C ALA A 252 -4.03 3.04 15.99
N PRO A 253 -5.34 2.78 15.93
CA PRO A 253 -6.32 3.81 15.60
C PRO A 253 -6.40 4.87 16.70
N ASP A 254 -6.54 6.11 16.31
CA ASP A 254 -6.67 7.27 17.18
C ASP A 254 -7.64 8.29 16.61
N GLU A 255 -7.71 9.49 17.19
CA GLU A 255 -8.62 10.55 16.76
C GLU A 255 -8.40 10.94 15.27
N THR A 256 -7.17 10.83 14.72
CA THR A 256 -6.89 11.03 13.29
C THR A 256 -7.62 10.00 12.45
N THR A 257 -7.61 8.74 12.89
CA THR A 257 -8.32 7.63 12.22
C THR A 257 -9.83 7.83 12.30
N PHE A 258 -10.33 8.25 13.45
CA PHE A 258 -11.77 8.43 13.66
C PHE A 258 -12.30 9.60 12.82
N ALA A 259 -11.61 10.74 12.82
CA ALA A 259 -11.94 11.89 11.98
C ALA A 259 -11.93 11.55 10.47
N TYR A 260 -10.99 10.70 10.03
CA TYR A 260 -10.96 10.25 8.64
C TYR A 260 -12.19 9.41 8.27
N LEU A 261 -12.70 8.57 9.18
CA LEU A 261 -13.83 7.65 8.93
C LEU A 261 -15.19 8.31 9.10
N GLU A 262 -15.30 9.37 9.88
CA GLU A 262 -16.56 10.02 10.18
C GLU A 262 -17.27 10.49 8.91
N GLY A 263 -18.54 10.13 8.78
CA GLY A 263 -19.39 10.53 7.65
C GLY A 263 -19.16 9.76 6.35
N ARG A 264 -18.18 8.87 6.25
CA ARG A 264 -17.97 8.06 5.04
C ARG A 264 -19.13 7.09 4.80
N ALA A 265 -19.33 6.73 3.52
CA ALA A 265 -20.53 6.04 3.04
C ALA A 265 -20.85 4.74 3.78
N HIS A 266 -19.84 3.92 4.10
CA HIS A 266 -19.98 2.63 4.77
C HIS A 266 -19.50 2.63 6.23
N ALA A 267 -19.04 3.75 6.76
CA ALA A 267 -18.73 3.89 8.17
C ALA A 267 -20.01 3.82 9.03
N PRO A 268 -19.94 3.35 10.27
CA PRO A 268 -21.07 3.36 11.19
C PRO A 268 -21.63 4.78 11.38
N ARG A 269 -22.92 4.90 11.75
CA ARG A 269 -23.59 6.20 11.97
C ARG A 269 -24.40 6.20 13.25
N GLY A 270 -24.57 7.37 13.86
CA GLY A 270 -25.35 7.58 15.09
C GLY A 270 -24.90 6.65 16.20
N LYS A 271 -25.81 6.01 16.92
CA LYS A 271 -25.48 5.12 18.05
C LYS A 271 -24.50 3.99 17.69
N LYS A 272 -24.46 3.55 16.44
CA LYS A 272 -23.46 2.55 15.99
C LYS A 272 -22.07 3.15 15.88
N TRP A 273 -21.97 4.43 15.54
CA TRP A 273 -20.71 5.16 15.52
C TRP A 273 -20.16 5.34 16.92
N GLU A 274 -20.99 5.78 17.88
CA GLU A 274 -20.61 5.93 19.28
C GLU A 274 -20.09 4.59 19.87
N ALA A 275 -20.84 3.51 19.66
CA ALA A 275 -20.43 2.18 20.11
C ALA A 275 -19.16 1.68 19.42
N ALA A 276 -18.93 2.05 18.15
CA ALA A 276 -17.70 1.74 17.44
C ALA A 276 -16.50 2.51 18.00
N LEU A 277 -16.67 3.80 18.29
CA LEU A 277 -15.61 4.62 18.91
C LEU A 277 -15.19 4.05 20.26
N ASP A 278 -16.15 3.61 21.09
CA ASP A 278 -15.86 3.00 22.40
C ASP A 278 -15.01 1.71 22.26
N ASP A 279 -15.30 0.88 21.25
CA ASP A 279 -14.50 -0.32 20.97
C ASP A 279 -13.14 0.06 20.36
N TRP A 280 -13.11 0.95 19.38
CA TRP A 280 -11.90 1.33 18.67
C TRP A 280 -10.84 1.99 19.57
N ARG A 281 -11.25 2.76 20.56
CA ARG A 281 -10.36 3.34 21.57
C ARG A 281 -9.67 2.31 22.46
N THR A 282 -10.17 1.07 22.48
CA THR A 282 -9.51 -0.04 23.19
C THR A 282 -8.41 -0.72 22.38
N LEU A 283 -8.32 -0.40 21.07
CA LEU A 283 -7.39 -1.01 20.13
C LEU A 283 -6.03 -0.32 20.18
N CYS A 284 -5.28 -0.58 21.22
CA CYS A 284 -3.90 -0.13 21.39
C CYS A 284 -3.08 -1.23 22.07
N SER A 285 -1.79 -1.24 21.84
CA SER A 285 -0.89 -2.11 22.61
C SER A 285 -0.76 -1.60 24.03
N ASP A 286 -0.80 -2.54 24.96
CA ASP A 286 -0.47 -2.25 26.35
C ASP A 286 0.98 -1.74 26.47
N GLU A 287 1.28 -0.94 27.49
CA GLU A 287 2.64 -0.40 27.68
C GLU A 287 3.70 -1.49 27.82
N THR A 288 3.33 -2.62 28.41
CA THR A 288 4.17 -3.78 28.65
C THR A 288 3.99 -4.89 27.62
N ALA A 289 3.36 -4.57 26.46
CA ALA A 289 3.12 -5.55 25.40
C ALA A 289 4.42 -6.18 24.92
N HIS A 290 4.42 -7.51 24.83
CA HIS A 290 5.56 -8.26 24.33
C HIS A 290 5.61 -8.22 22.80
N PHE A 291 6.81 -7.97 22.26
CA PHE A 291 7.15 -8.09 20.83
C PHE A 291 8.34 -9.03 20.69
N ASP A 292 8.27 -9.95 19.72
CA ASP A 292 9.38 -10.87 19.42
C ASP A 292 10.61 -10.12 18.86
N LYS A 293 10.36 -8.97 18.23
CA LYS A 293 11.39 -8.11 17.65
C LYS A 293 10.99 -6.64 17.79
N SER A 294 11.96 -5.79 18.11
CA SER A 294 11.77 -4.33 18.18
C SER A 294 12.86 -3.58 17.44
N VAL A 295 12.47 -2.54 16.73
CA VAL A 295 13.38 -1.62 16.02
C VAL A 295 12.97 -0.20 16.34
N SER A 296 13.94 0.68 16.55
CA SER A 296 13.72 2.11 16.80
C SER A 296 14.50 2.96 15.82
N LEU A 297 13.90 4.03 15.33
CA LEU A 297 14.52 5.06 14.49
C LEU A 297 14.23 6.43 15.10
N ASP A 298 15.21 7.32 15.01
CA ASP A 298 15.04 8.74 15.30
C ASP A 298 14.58 9.46 14.05
N ALA A 299 13.37 10.03 14.10
CA ALA A 299 12.76 10.78 13.01
C ALA A 299 13.63 11.94 12.51
N ALA A 300 14.37 12.59 13.42
CA ALA A 300 15.23 13.72 13.08
C ALA A 300 16.40 13.35 12.15
N THR A 301 16.77 12.06 12.08
CA THR A 301 17.86 11.57 11.22
C THR A 301 17.40 11.16 9.83
N ILE A 302 16.08 11.09 9.60
CA ILE A 302 15.52 10.68 8.30
C ILE A 302 15.64 11.84 7.31
N THR A 303 16.08 11.54 6.12
CA THR A 303 16.22 12.48 4.99
C THR A 303 15.32 12.03 3.83
N PRO A 304 15.09 12.86 2.81
CA PRO A 304 14.49 12.37 1.57
C PRO A 304 15.31 11.22 0.98
N HIS A 305 14.65 10.11 0.67
CA HIS A 305 15.25 8.86 0.23
C HIS A 305 14.98 8.56 -1.23
N VAL A 306 15.96 7.92 -1.88
CA VAL A 306 15.87 7.41 -3.26
C VAL A 306 16.39 5.98 -3.28
N THR A 307 15.66 5.03 -3.85
CA THR A 307 16.22 3.70 -4.11
C THR A 307 17.18 3.78 -5.29
N TRP A 308 18.40 3.27 -5.13
CA TRP A 308 19.44 3.27 -6.17
C TRP A 308 19.54 1.94 -6.92
N GLY A 309 18.98 0.87 -6.38
CA GLY A 309 19.13 -0.48 -6.92
C GLY A 309 17.80 -1.12 -7.34
N THR A 310 17.75 -2.46 -7.30
CA THR A 310 16.65 -3.28 -7.81
C THR A 310 15.71 -3.83 -6.74
N ASN A 311 15.79 -3.31 -5.52
CA ASN A 311 14.83 -3.59 -4.44
C ASN A 311 14.74 -2.41 -3.47
N PRO A 312 13.68 -2.29 -2.66
CA PRO A 312 13.46 -1.15 -1.78
C PRO A 312 14.48 -0.99 -0.64
N ALA A 313 15.24 -2.05 -0.27
CA ALA A 313 16.30 -1.93 0.73
C ALA A 313 17.60 -1.34 0.16
N GLN A 314 17.76 -1.34 -1.17
CA GLN A 314 18.84 -0.64 -1.86
C GLN A 314 18.48 0.84 -1.99
N VAL A 315 18.51 1.55 -0.89
CA VAL A 315 18.05 2.93 -0.72
C VAL A 315 19.13 3.78 -0.06
N ALA A 316 19.17 5.06 -0.38
CA ALA A 316 20.08 6.04 0.20
C ALA A 316 19.40 7.40 0.35
N SER A 317 19.98 8.27 1.19
CA SER A 317 19.63 9.69 1.18
C SER A 317 19.85 10.28 -0.21
N ILE A 318 18.99 11.20 -0.62
CA ILE A 318 19.13 11.94 -1.89
C ILE A 318 20.47 12.69 -1.97
N ASP A 319 21.08 13.02 -0.83
CA ASP A 319 22.38 13.71 -0.73
C ASP A 319 23.58 12.76 -0.70
N ALA A 320 23.35 11.45 -0.69
CA ALA A 320 24.39 10.43 -0.69
C ALA A 320 24.91 10.11 -2.09
N HIS A 321 25.84 9.15 -2.12
CA HIS A 321 26.38 8.57 -3.35
C HIS A 321 25.87 7.14 -3.50
N VAL A 322 25.82 6.67 -4.73
CA VAL A 322 25.57 5.26 -5.08
C VAL A 322 26.69 4.41 -4.45
N PRO A 323 26.34 3.39 -3.63
CA PRO A 323 27.35 2.57 -2.97
C PRO A 323 28.25 1.81 -3.93
N SER A 324 29.49 1.53 -3.50
CA SER A 324 30.42 0.60 -4.18
C SER A 324 30.20 -0.83 -3.68
N PRO A 325 30.39 -1.86 -4.50
CA PRO A 325 30.54 -3.24 -4.02
C PRO A 325 31.61 -3.36 -2.93
N ASP A 326 32.67 -2.55 -2.98
CA ASP A 326 33.78 -2.56 -2.02
C ASP A 326 33.40 -2.03 -0.63
N ASP A 327 32.27 -1.34 -0.51
CA ASP A 327 31.73 -0.91 0.79
C ASP A 327 31.19 -2.09 1.64
N PHE A 328 31.07 -3.28 1.04
CA PHE A 328 30.50 -4.47 1.67
C PHE A 328 31.55 -5.54 1.90
N THR A 329 31.59 -6.08 3.12
CA THR A 329 32.54 -7.16 3.49
C THR A 329 32.07 -8.55 3.03
N ASP A 330 30.74 -8.77 2.98
CA ASP A 330 30.16 -10.03 2.54
C ASP A 330 30.20 -10.16 1.00
N ALA A 331 30.69 -11.31 0.50
CA ALA A 331 30.82 -11.55 -0.93
C ALA A 331 29.45 -11.56 -1.67
N THR A 332 28.41 -12.13 -1.04
CA THR A 332 27.06 -12.17 -1.62
C THR A 332 26.46 -10.76 -1.71
N ALA A 333 26.72 -9.92 -0.70
CA ALA A 333 26.30 -8.51 -0.73
C ALA A 333 27.02 -7.76 -1.84
N ARG A 334 28.34 -7.94 -2.02
CA ARG A 334 29.11 -7.33 -3.12
C ARG A 334 28.55 -7.71 -4.48
N ASP A 335 28.30 -9.00 -4.71
CA ASP A 335 27.74 -9.50 -5.98
C ASP A 335 26.33 -8.94 -6.23
N THR A 336 25.53 -8.80 -5.18
CA THR A 336 24.18 -8.23 -5.26
C THR A 336 24.21 -6.76 -5.65
N VAL A 337 25.12 -5.99 -5.04
CA VAL A 337 25.32 -4.57 -5.37
C VAL A 337 25.84 -4.43 -6.81
N ALA A 338 26.85 -5.22 -7.21
CA ALA A 338 27.41 -5.18 -8.56
C ALA A 338 26.33 -5.45 -9.63
N ARG A 339 25.48 -6.47 -9.45
CA ARG A 339 24.37 -6.78 -10.36
C ARG A 339 23.34 -5.66 -10.40
N ALA A 340 23.00 -5.08 -9.25
CA ALA A 340 22.05 -3.98 -9.18
C ALA A 340 22.57 -2.75 -9.93
N LEU A 341 23.85 -2.41 -9.78
CA LEU A 341 24.49 -1.31 -10.49
C LEU A 341 24.49 -1.53 -12.00
N ASP A 342 24.83 -2.74 -12.44
CA ASP A 342 24.82 -3.12 -13.87
C ASP A 342 23.41 -2.97 -14.46
N TYR A 343 22.39 -3.58 -13.83
CA TYR A 343 21.00 -3.44 -14.28
C TYR A 343 20.54 -2.00 -14.31
N MET A 344 20.79 -1.24 -13.23
CA MET A 344 20.41 0.16 -13.12
C MET A 344 21.26 1.09 -14.00
N GLY A 345 22.37 0.58 -14.59
CA GLY A 345 23.30 1.40 -15.38
C GLY A 345 23.85 2.56 -14.57
N LEU A 346 24.29 2.28 -13.34
CA LEU A 346 24.87 3.25 -12.41
C LEU A 346 26.32 2.90 -12.13
N THR A 347 27.12 3.94 -11.96
CA THR A 347 28.51 3.82 -11.51
C THR A 347 28.59 4.08 -10.01
N ALA A 348 29.33 3.24 -9.28
CA ALA A 348 29.62 3.45 -7.87
C ALA A 348 30.22 4.85 -7.63
N GLY A 349 29.85 5.50 -6.54
CA GLY A 349 30.29 6.86 -6.23
C GLY A 349 29.56 7.99 -6.95
N THR A 350 28.65 7.68 -7.89
CA THR A 350 27.79 8.70 -8.50
C THR A 350 26.89 9.36 -7.44
N ARG A 351 26.83 10.68 -7.38
CA ARG A 351 25.89 11.36 -6.49
C ARG A 351 24.46 11.05 -6.92
N ILE A 352 23.58 10.73 -5.98
CA ILE A 352 22.16 10.45 -6.29
C ILE A 352 21.53 11.62 -7.06
N ARG A 353 21.83 12.85 -6.69
CA ARG A 353 21.35 14.08 -7.35
C ARG A 353 21.79 14.22 -8.82
N ASP A 354 22.89 13.59 -9.21
CA ASP A 354 23.41 13.69 -10.58
C ASP A 354 22.81 12.64 -11.53
N ILE A 355 21.97 11.73 -11.00
CA ILE A 355 21.32 10.70 -11.81
C ILE A 355 20.19 11.33 -12.62
N ALA A 356 20.33 11.32 -13.94
CA ALA A 356 19.31 11.78 -14.87
C ALA A 356 18.11 10.84 -14.93
N VAL A 357 16.91 11.39 -15.11
CA VAL A 357 15.64 10.68 -15.13
C VAL A 357 14.89 10.98 -16.43
N ASP A 358 14.37 9.94 -17.09
CA ASP A 358 13.60 10.07 -18.34
C ASP A 358 12.10 10.25 -18.07
N THR A 359 11.57 9.54 -17.08
CA THR A 359 10.14 9.45 -16.78
C THR A 359 9.86 9.68 -15.31
N VAL A 360 8.77 10.38 -15.00
CA VAL A 360 8.25 10.50 -13.63
C VAL A 360 6.84 9.93 -13.57
N PHE A 361 6.60 9.09 -12.56
CA PHE A 361 5.31 8.50 -12.27
C PHE A 361 4.86 8.86 -10.85
N ILE A 362 3.73 9.58 -10.75
CA ILE A 362 3.03 9.88 -9.49
C ILE A 362 1.73 9.10 -9.50
N GLY A 363 1.61 8.10 -8.64
CA GLY A 363 0.48 7.17 -8.67
C GLY A 363 0.69 5.97 -7.74
N SER A 364 0.01 4.85 -8.02
CA SER A 364 0.05 3.61 -7.23
C SER A 364 -0.78 3.68 -5.95
N CYS A 365 -1.16 2.51 -5.41
CA CYS A 365 -1.84 2.43 -4.10
C CYS A 365 -1.02 3.04 -2.95
N THR A 366 0.27 3.25 -3.15
CA THR A 366 1.15 3.86 -2.15
C THR A 366 0.93 5.36 -2.04
N ASN A 367 0.97 6.08 -3.18
CA ASN A 367 0.95 7.55 -3.21
C ASN A 367 0.12 8.08 -4.40
N SER A 368 -1.17 7.93 -4.34
CA SER A 368 -2.12 8.43 -5.34
C SER A 368 -3.38 9.05 -4.72
N ARG A 369 -3.33 9.33 -3.41
CA ARG A 369 -4.42 9.95 -2.68
C ARG A 369 -4.36 11.46 -2.78
N ILE A 370 -5.42 12.14 -2.37
CA ILE A 370 -5.54 13.59 -2.56
C ILE A 370 -4.38 14.38 -1.92
N GLU A 371 -3.90 13.95 -0.75
CA GLU A 371 -2.77 14.60 -0.07
C GLU A 371 -1.47 14.48 -0.88
N ASP A 372 -1.21 13.30 -1.47
CA ASP A 372 -0.06 13.04 -2.33
C ASP A 372 -0.08 13.96 -3.57
N LEU A 373 -1.28 14.10 -4.18
CA LEU A 373 -1.47 14.95 -5.35
C LEU A 373 -1.31 16.43 -5.01
N ARG A 374 -1.82 16.88 -3.86
CA ARG A 374 -1.62 18.25 -3.38
C ARG A 374 -0.13 18.55 -3.19
N ALA A 375 0.58 17.66 -2.48
CA ALA A 375 2.01 17.82 -2.24
C ALA A 375 2.83 17.91 -3.54
N ALA A 376 2.51 17.10 -4.53
CA ALA A 376 3.16 17.15 -5.83
C ALA A 376 2.77 18.38 -6.65
N ALA A 377 1.49 18.79 -6.61
CA ALA A 377 1.00 19.97 -7.32
C ALA A 377 1.61 21.28 -6.79
N ASP A 378 1.78 21.39 -5.46
CA ASP A 378 2.43 22.56 -4.85
C ASP A 378 3.86 22.76 -5.37
N VAL A 379 4.58 21.65 -5.61
CA VAL A 379 5.91 21.68 -6.22
C VAL A 379 5.86 22.04 -7.70
N ALA A 380 4.87 21.52 -8.44
CA ALA A 380 4.74 21.70 -9.89
C ALA A 380 4.23 23.10 -10.29
N LYS A 381 3.49 23.77 -9.41
CA LYS A 381 2.78 25.02 -9.69
C LYS A 381 3.69 26.11 -10.25
N GLY A 382 3.31 26.62 -11.43
CA GLY A 382 4.03 27.71 -12.12
C GLY A 382 5.36 27.31 -12.76
N ARG A 383 5.66 25.99 -12.83
CA ARG A 383 6.91 25.45 -13.40
C ARG A 383 6.62 24.53 -14.59
N LYS A 384 7.66 24.07 -15.27
CA LYS A 384 7.56 23.17 -16.43
C LYS A 384 8.43 21.92 -16.25
N VAL A 385 7.91 20.77 -16.65
CA VAL A 385 8.67 19.52 -16.67
C VAL A 385 9.83 19.57 -17.65
N LYS A 386 10.94 18.91 -17.29
CA LYS A 386 12.13 18.75 -18.14
C LYS A 386 12.38 17.30 -18.53
N VAL A 387 11.70 16.34 -17.87
CA VAL A 387 11.75 14.93 -18.25
C VAL A 387 10.97 14.67 -19.54
N LYS A 388 11.27 13.55 -20.21
CA LYS A 388 10.59 13.18 -21.47
C LYS A 388 9.10 12.87 -21.26
N ARG A 389 8.76 12.26 -20.10
CA ARG A 389 7.40 11.89 -19.74
C ARG A 389 7.16 12.08 -18.25
N ALA A 390 6.08 12.73 -17.89
CA ALA A 390 5.66 12.88 -16.52
C ALA A 390 4.17 12.53 -16.42
N MET A 391 3.79 11.62 -15.54
CA MET A 391 2.43 11.13 -15.42
C MET A 391 1.91 11.26 -13.98
N VAL A 392 0.65 11.66 -13.86
CA VAL A 392 -0.10 11.68 -12.60
C VAL A 392 -1.35 10.83 -12.75
N VAL A 393 -1.46 9.80 -11.93
CA VAL A 393 -2.56 8.85 -11.95
C VAL A 393 -3.26 8.87 -10.58
N PRO A 394 -4.46 9.45 -10.46
CA PRO A 394 -5.25 9.43 -9.24
C PRO A 394 -5.59 8.00 -8.81
N GLY A 395 -5.70 7.75 -7.51
CA GLY A 395 -5.94 6.41 -6.98
C GLY A 395 -7.37 5.91 -7.13
N SER A 396 -8.33 6.82 -7.29
CA SER A 396 -9.75 6.51 -7.49
C SER A 396 -10.43 7.62 -8.29
N HIS A 397 -11.63 7.30 -8.76
CA HIS A 397 -12.47 8.30 -9.44
C HIS A 397 -12.88 9.46 -8.51
N ALA A 398 -13.11 9.16 -7.22
CA ALA A 398 -13.42 10.19 -6.23
C ALA A 398 -12.21 11.08 -5.93
N VAL A 399 -11.00 10.53 -5.83
CA VAL A 399 -9.75 11.33 -5.72
C VAL A 399 -9.58 12.21 -6.96
N LYS A 400 -9.79 11.65 -8.17
CA LYS A 400 -9.71 12.42 -9.43
C LYS A 400 -10.68 13.59 -9.41
N GLN A 401 -11.95 13.34 -9.13
CA GLN A 401 -12.97 14.39 -9.06
C GLN A 401 -12.65 15.45 -8.00
N GLN A 402 -12.11 15.05 -6.85
CA GLN A 402 -11.69 15.99 -5.82
C GLN A 402 -10.52 16.85 -6.30
N ALA A 403 -9.50 16.24 -6.89
CA ALA A 403 -8.34 16.95 -7.44
C ALA A 403 -8.75 17.97 -8.52
N GLU A 404 -9.68 17.59 -9.40
CA GLU A 404 -10.22 18.47 -10.43
C GLU A 404 -11.05 19.64 -9.85
N ARG A 405 -11.87 19.39 -8.80
CA ARG A 405 -12.55 20.49 -8.09
C ARG A 405 -11.59 21.47 -7.42
N GLU A 406 -10.44 20.99 -6.97
CA GLU A 406 -9.38 21.80 -6.37
C GLU A 406 -8.46 22.45 -7.41
N GLY A 407 -8.61 22.12 -8.70
CA GLY A 407 -7.81 22.64 -9.81
C GLY A 407 -6.40 22.06 -9.89
N LEU A 408 -6.14 20.93 -9.22
CA LEU A 408 -4.83 20.28 -9.25
C LEU A 408 -4.49 19.71 -10.62
N ASP A 409 -5.49 19.21 -11.36
CA ASP A 409 -5.38 18.77 -12.74
C ASP A 409 -4.78 19.84 -13.64
N ARG A 410 -5.27 21.08 -13.53
CA ARG A 410 -4.77 22.22 -14.31
C ARG A 410 -3.33 22.56 -13.97
N ILE A 411 -2.97 22.51 -12.68
CA ILE A 411 -1.57 22.72 -12.27
C ILE A 411 -0.66 21.70 -12.93
N PHE A 412 -1.04 20.42 -12.93
CA PHE A 412 -0.25 19.36 -13.55
C PHE A 412 -0.19 19.49 -15.06
N ILE A 413 -1.32 19.72 -15.73
CA ILE A 413 -1.39 19.90 -17.19
C ILE A 413 -0.57 21.13 -17.62
N ASP A 414 -0.73 22.25 -16.91
CA ASP A 414 0.03 23.47 -17.18
C ASP A 414 1.53 23.26 -16.98
N ALA A 415 1.94 22.43 -16.02
CA ALA A 415 3.34 22.06 -15.83
C ALA A 415 3.86 21.08 -16.90
N GLY A 416 2.98 20.40 -17.63
CA GLY A 416 3.34 19.44 -18.68
C GLY A 416 3.30 17.99 -18.25
N PHE A 417 2.59 17.67 -17.13
CA PHE A 417 2.29 16.31 -16.77
C PHE A 417 1.07 15.77 -17.55
N ASP A 418 1.10 14.50 -17.86
CA ASP A 418 -0.06 13.75 -18.34
C ASP A 418 -1.01 13.49 -17.16
N TRP A 419 -2.17 14.13 -17.11
CA TRP A 419 -3.26 13.84 -16.19
C TRP A 419 -4.06 12.64 -16.68
N ARG A 420 -4.20 11.61 -15.85
CA ARG A 420 -4.69 10.31 -16.24
C ARG A 420 -5.99 9.91 -15.55
N GLU A 421 -6.63 8.85 -16.04
CA GLU A 421 -7.73 8.17 -15.38
C GLU A 421 -7.23 7.25 -14.27
N PRO A 422 -8.08 6.94 -13.24
CA PRO A 422 -7.69 6.11 -12.11
C PRO A 422 -7.35 4.67 -12.48
N GLY A 423 -6.32 4.12 -11.85
CA GLY A 423 -5.89 2.72 -12.00
C GLY A 423 -4.48 2.50 -11.46
N CYS A 424 -4.04 1.24 -11.47
CA CYS A 424 -2.69 0.87 -11.03
C CYS A 424 -1.59 1.37 -11.97
N SER A 425 -1.90 1.57 -13.27
CA SER A 425 -0.98 2.16 -14.26
C SER A 425 0.39 1.48 -14.25
N MET A 426 1.47 2.26 -14.18
CA MET A 426 2.84 1.75 -14.17
C MET A 426 3.21 0.91 -12.94
N CYS A 427 2.40 0.89 -11.88
CA CYS A 427 2.78 0.15 -10.67
C CYS A 427 3.08 -1.33 -10.93
N LEU A 428 2.34 -1.97 -11.84
CA LEU A 428 2.53 -3.38 -12.27
C LEU A 428 2.78 -3.54 -13.76
N ALA A 429 2.57 -2.47 -14.55
CA ALA A 429 2.74 -2.47 -16.01
C ALA A 429 1.93 -3.56 -16.75
N MET A 430 0.75 -3.91 -16.25
CA MET A 430 -0.19 -4.84 -16.90
C MET A 430 -1.14 -4.14 -17.89
N ASN A 431 -0.91 -2.87 -18.14
CA ASN A 431 -1.63 -1.97 -19.04
C ASN A 431 -0.64 -1.28 -19.99
N PRO A 432 -1.08 -0.37 -20.86
CA PRO A 432 -0.18 0.33 -21.79
C PRO A 432 0.89 1.22 -21.14
N ASP A 433 0.73 1.60 -19.88
CA ASP A 433 1.69 2.44 -19.15
C ASP A 433 2.91 1.64 -18.72
N LYS A 434 3.96 1.66 -19.54
CA LYS A 434 5.19 0.87 -19.33
C LYS A 434 6.42 1.73 -19.59
N LEU A 435 7.53 1.37 -18.96
CA LEU A 435 8.86 1.85 -19.31
C LEU A 435 9.40 1.07 -20.51
N ALA A 436 10.10 1.77 -21.37
CA ALA A 436 10.95 1.13 -22.38
C ALA A 436 12.22 0.54 -21.74
N PRO A 437 12.90 -0.41 -22.43
CA PRO A 437 14.18 -0.92 -21.94
C PRO A 437 15.18 0.21 -21.69
N GLN A 438 15.82 0.17 -20.53
CA GLN A 438 16.80 1.15 -20.02
C GLN A 438 16.20 2.54 -19.68
N GLU A 439 14.92 2.80 -19.94
CA GLU A 439 14.25 4.02 -19.52
C GLU A 439 14.25 4.11 -17.98
N ARG A 440 14.70 5.25 -17.46
CA ARG A 440 14.85 5.49 -16.03
C ARG A 440 13.69 6.31 -15.48
N ALA A 441 13.06 5.81 -14.44
CA ALA A 441 11.92 6.47 -13.81
C ALA A 441 12.17 6.81 -12.34
N ALA A 442 11.74 8.01 -11.92
CA ALA A 442 11.42 8.31 -10.53
C ALA A 442 9.94 8.03 -10.32
N SER A 443 9.61 7.20 -9.33
CA SER A 443 8.28 6.62 -9.17
C SER A 443 7.82 6.65 -7.71
N THR A 444 6.57 7.01 -7.48
CA THR A 444 5.95 6.94 -6.14
C THR A 444 5.34 5.57 -5.85
N SER A 445 5.56 4.56 -6.71
CA SER A 445 5.11 3.20 -6.48
C SER A 445 5.85 2.54 -5.29
N ASN A 446 5.55 1.29 -5.03
CA ASN A 446 6.03 0.54 -3.86
C ASN A 446 7.18 -0.42 -4.16
N ARG A 447 7.33 -0.86 -5.42
CA ARG A 447 8.33 -1.85 -5.84
C ARG A 447 9.12 -1.40 -7.04
N ASN A 448 10.40 -1.77 -7.06
CA ASN A 448 11.35 -1.43 -8.12
C ASN A 448 12.23 -2.60 -8.56
N PHE A 449 11.77 -3.86 -8.38
CA PHE A 449 12.54 -4.98 -8.88
C PHE A 449 12.59 -4.98 -10.42
N GLU A 450 13.55 -5.71 -10.96
CA GLU A 450 13.82 -5.79 -12.40
C GLU A 450 12.57 -6.07 -13.23
N GLY A 451 12.28 -5.21 -14.20
CA GLY A 451 11.12 -5.34 -15.07
C GLY A 451 9.77 -4.96 -14.48
N ARG A 452 9.67 -4.53 -13.22
CA ARG A 452 8.39 -4.24 -12.55
C ARG A 452 7.52 -3.24 -13.30
N GLN A 453 8.10 -2.16 -13.80
CA GLN A 453 7.40 -1.11 -14.54
C GLN A 453 7.58 -1.21 -16.05
N GLY A 454 8.09 -2.32 -16.54
CA GLY A 454 8.38 -2.61 -17.95
C GLY A 454 9.71 -3.35 -18.09
N ARG A 455 9.78 -4.27 -19.04
CA ARG A 455 10.98 -5.11 -19.26
C ARG A 455 12.22 -4.25 -19.49
N GLY A 456 13.24 -4.40 -18.64
CA GLY A 456 14.48 -3.64 -18.70
C GLY A 456 14.36 -2.18 -18.24
N GLY A 457 13.19 -1.76 -17.73
CA GLY A 457 12.99 -0.45 -17.12
C GLY A 457 13.72 -0.31 -15.79
N ARG A 458 14.21 0.89 -15.49
CA ARG A 458 15.02 1.25 -14.32
C ARG A 458 14.22 2.15 -13.40
N THR A 459 13.72 1.61 -12.30
CA THR A 459 12.81 2.34 -11.39
C THR A 459 13.50 2.72 -10.09
N HIS A 460 13.38 3.98 -9.71
CA HIS A 460 13.77 4.52 -8.41
C HIS A 460 12.53 4.94 -7.64
N LEU A 461 12.38 4.47 -6.40
CA LEU A 461 11.28 4.85 -5.53
C LEU A 461 11.61 6.15 -4.81
N VAL A 462 10.65 7.08 -4.82
CA VAL A 462 10.75 8.40 -4.19
C VAL A 462 9.39 8.83 -3.62
N SER A 463 9.40 9.89 -2.80
CA SER A 463 8.16 10.55 -2.34
C SER A 463 7.51 11.41 -3.45
N PRO A 464 6.20 11.74 -3.35
CA PRO A 464 5.51 12.57 -4.34
C PRO A 464 6.17 13.93 -4.59
N ALA A 465 6.63 14.60 -3.53
CA ALA A 465 7.29 15.89 -3.66
C ALA A 465 8.67 15.79 -4.36
N VAL A 466 9.44 14.73 -4.06
CA VAL A 466 10.71 14.43 -4.74
C VAL A 466 10.44 14.06 -6.21
N ALA A 467 9.41 13.25 -6.48
CA ALA A 467 9.02 12.92 -7.86
C ALA A 467 8.69 14.17 -8.67
N ALA A 468 7.87 15.08 -8.12
CA ALA A 468 7.52 16.33 -8.79
C ALA A 468 8.76 17.22 -9.01
N ALA A 469 9.62 17.40 -8.01
CA ALA A 469 10.86 18.16 -8.17
C ALA A 469 11.79 17.56 -9.23
N THR A 470 11.91 16.23 -9.24
CA THR A 470 12.68 15.48 -10.24
C THR A 470 12.15 15.69 -11.66
N ALA A 471 10.81 15.73 -11.82
CA ALA A 471 10.21 16.03 -13.12
C ALA A 471 10.61 17.42 -13.66
N LEU A 472 10.77 18.40 -12.77
CA LEU A 472 11.08 19.78 -13.11
C LEU A 472 12.58 20.04 -13.35
N THR A 473 13.45 19.18 -12.84
CA THR A 473 14.90 19.31 -12.98
C THR A 473 15.50 18.38 -14.03
N GLY A 474 14.90 17.20 -14.26
CA GLY A 474 15.43 16.13 -15.10
C GLY A 474 16.42 15.21 -14.38
N HIS A 475 16.69 15.44 -13.11
CA HIS A 475 17.52 14.63 -12.22
C HIS A 475 16.93 14.64 -10.79
N PHE A 476 17.40 13.77 -9.89
CA PHE A 476 16.85 13.73 -8.55
C PHE A 476 17.03 15.05 -7.81
N ALA A 477 15.91 15.59 -7.33
CA ALA A 477 15.86 16.88 -6.63
C ALA A 477 14.77 16.87 -5.56
N THR A 478 14.91 17.76 -4.59
CA THR A 478 13.89 18.07 -3.58
C THR A 478 13.21 19.40 -3.91
N PRO A 479 12.06 19.73 -3.32
CA PRO A 479 11.44 21.04 -3.47
C PRO A 479 12.37 22.22 -3.12
N LYS A 480 13.32 22.01 -2.19
CA LYS A 480 14.31 23.04 -1.79
C LYS A 480 15.24 23.45 -2.94
N ASP A 481 15.49 22.56 -3.87
CA ASP A 481 16.38 22.80 -5.01
C ASP A 481 15.71 23.65 -6.10
N LEU A 482 14.43 23.95 -5.95
CA LEU A 482 13.61 24.75 -6.87
C LEU A 482 13.31 26.16 -6.34
N ALA A 483 13.77 26.47 -5.11
CA ALA A 483 13.55 27.75 -4.44
C ALA A 483 14.41 28.88 -5.04
#